data_da6c25a249685061f32132611f8d9b41
#
_entry.id   da6c25a249685061f32132611f8d9b41
#
_cell.length_a   1.000
_cell.length_b   1.000
_cell.length_c   1.000
_cell.angle_alpha   90.00
_cell.angle_beta   90.00
_cell.angle_gamma   90.00
#
_symmetry.space_group_name_H-M   'P 1'
#
loop_
_entity.id
_entity.type
_entity.pdbx_description
1 polymer ?
#
loop_
_entity_poly.entity_id
_entity_poly.type
_entity_poly.pdbx_seq_one_letter_code
_entity_poly.pdbx_strand_id
1 'polypeptide(L)'
;MLLIAAFFLGLLFGSFLNVCISRLPKGESVVHPRSKCPKCGASIRWYDNIPLISWVLLRGRCRDCKEPISWRYPLVELATGVWFAAVIFEVWARSPNEMSIQLSGEWWAVHILTSLGLVILGFLLIGLMVMDWQTMILPDSFTLGGIAIGLFLVCTQALFLGPNEDQIVLSNHHIQLTSPGGVTDHGNLFFTGPESLIFGRIGAVCGAALLLLLIRWIYRAVRHRDGMGLGDVKLLAMIAAFLGFWPAILSLFFGTLAAAVYGAVLLARGRAVAASRLAFGSFLCIGGLIASLFGNQLINMYIALLR
;
A
#
# COMPACT_ATOMS: atom_id res chain seq x y z
N MET A 1 17.76 -9.69 -14.26
CA MET A 1 18.28 -10.16 -12.97
C MET A 1 17.54 -9.49 -11.79
N LEU A 2 17.47 -8.16 -11.73
CA LEU A 2 16.83 -7.44 -10.59
C LEU A 2 15.37 -7.84 -10.37
N LEU A 3 14.55 -7.95 -11.41
CA LEU A 3 13.13 -8.37 -11.31
C LEU A 3 12.97 -9.77 -10.71
N ILE A 4 13.83 -10.70 -11.12
CA ILE A 4 13.82 -12.08 -10.62
C ILE A 4 14.19 -12.09 -9.13
N ALA A 5 15.24 -11.36 -8.75
CA ALA A 5 15.62 -11.22 -7.35
C ALA A 5 14.52 -10.59 -6.49
N ALA A 6 13.88 -9.52 -6.99
CA ALA A 6 12.75 -8.90 -6.32
C ALA A 6 11.56 -9.86 -6.14
N PHE A 7 11.24 -10.64 -7.16
CA PHE A 7 10.20 -11.65 -7.08
C PHE A 7 10.47 -12.68 -5.98
N PHE A 8 11.67 -13.28 -5.96
CA PHE A 8 12.02 -14.25 -4.92
C PHE A 8 12.07 -13.64 -3.51
N LEU A 9 12.59 -12.43 -3.39
CA LEU A 9 12.55 -11.69 -2.13
C LEU A 9 11.09 -11.48 -1.67
N GLY A 10 10.20 -11.08 -2.59
CA GLY A 10 8.79 -10.92 -2.31
C GLY A 10 8.11 -12.22 -1.88
N LEU A 11 8.48 -13.39 -2.43
CA LEU A 11 7.98 -14.68 -1.97
C LEU A 11 8.35 -14.95 -0.50
N LEU A 12 9.60 -14.65 -0.10
CA LEU A 12 10.07 -14.82 1.28
C LEU A 12 9.28 -13.92 2.26
N PHE A 13 9.10 -12.65 1.88
CA PHE A 13 8.29 -11.72 2.67
C PHE A 13 6.81 -12.14 2.69
N GLY A 14 6.27 -12.72 1.62
CA GLY A 14 4.92 -13.27 1.55
C GLY A 14 4.71 -14.43 2.52
N SER A 15 5.71 -15.30 2.68
CA SER A 15 5.67 -16.38 3.67
C SER A 15 5.64 -15.83 5.09
N PHE A 16 6.43 -14.79 5.38
CA PHE A 16 6.36 -14.07 6.67
C PHE A 16 5.01 -13.36 6.86
N LEU A 17 4.47 -12.76 5.80
CA LEU A 17 3.16 -12.10 5.82
C LEU A 17 2.04 -13.06 6.22
N ASN A 18 2.09 -14.33 5.79
CA ASN A 18 1.14 -15.35 6.23
C ASN A 18 1.17 -15.57 7.76
N VAL A 19 2.34 -15.46 8.38
CA VAL A 19 2.46 -15.51 9.85
C VAL A 19 1.79 -14.29 10.48
N CYS A 20 2.05 -13.10 9.94
CA CYS A 20 1.42 -11.86 10.40
C CYS A 20 -0.12 -11.93 10.29
N ILE A 21 -0.65 -12.38 9.14
CA ILE A 21 -2.09 -12.54 8.91
C ILE A 21 -2.75 -13.46 9.94
N SER A 22 -2.06 -14.54 10.34
CA SER A 22 -2.64 -15.51 11.25
C SER A 22 -2.57 -15.11 12.73
N ARG A 23 -1.60 -14.25 13.11
CA ARG A 23 -1.28 -13.94 14.50
C ARG A 23 -1.69 -12.53 14.93
N LEU A 24 -1.46 -11.51 14.10
CA LEU A 24 -1.73 -10.12 14.49
C LEU A 24 -3.20 -9.85 14.86
N PRO A 25 -4.21 -10.38 14.15
CA PRO A 25 -5.60 -10.17 14.56
C PRO A 25 -5.94 -10.78 15.92
N LYS A 26 -5.14 -11.74 16.39
CA LYS A 26 -5.28 -12.39 17.70
C LYS A 26 -4.42 -11.77 18.80
N GLY A 27 -3.60 -10.76 18.46
CA GLY A 27 -2.63 -10.18 19.40
C GLY A 27 -1.46 -11.10 19.75
N GLU A 28 -1.19 -12.14 18.93
CA GLU A 28 -0.13 -13.10 19.17
C GLU A 28 1.22 -12.60 18.61
N SER A 29 2.34 -12.99 19.27
CA SER A 29 3.68 -12.67 18.80
C SER A 29 3.97 -13.31 17.44
N VAL A 30 4.51 -12.49 16.50
CA VAL A 30 4.92 -12.95 15.17
C VAL A 30 6.27 -13.66 15.17
N VAL A 31 7.06 -13.55 16.26
CA VAL A 31 8.41 -14.11 16.37
C VAL A 31 8.37 -15.49 17.04
N HIS A 32 7.63 -15.64 18.11
CA HIS A 32 7.53 -16.89 18.88
C HIS A 32 6.06 -17.28 19.09
N PRO A 33 5.76 -18.60 19.16
CA PRO A 33 6.58 -19.78 18.84
C PRO A 33 6.79 -19.97 17.34
N ARG A 34 7.62 -20.96 16.94
CA ARG A 34 7.78 -21.37 15.52
C ARG A 34 6.46 -21.76 14.90
N SER A 35 6.37 -21.68 13.57
CA SER A 35 5.20 -22.11 12.80
C SER A 35 4.95 -23.61 13.02
N LYS A 36 3.69 -23.96 13.30
CA LYS A 36 3.24 -25.31 13.56
C LYS A 36 1.93 -25.62 12.83
N CYS A 37 1.72 -26.89 12.53
CA CYS A 37 0.45 -27.32 11.96
C CYS A 37 -0.69 -27.07 12.97
N PRO A 38 -1.79 -26.40 12.59
CA PRO A 38 -2.88 -26.09 13.50
C PRO A 38 -3.63 -27.35 13.98
N LYS A 39 -3.52 -28.47 13.24
CA LYS A 39 -4.23 -29.72 13.54
C LYS A 39 -3.41 -30.67 14.43
N CYS A 40 -2.18 -30.99 14.03
CA CYS A 40 -1.37 -31.97 14.76
C CYS A 40 -0.32 -31.32 15.69
N GLY A 41 -0.14 -29.99 15.65
CA GLY A 41 0.84 -29.30 16.48
C GLY A 41 2.30 -29.51 16.07
N ALA A 42 2.59 -30.34 15.06
CA ALA A 42 3.95 -30.59 14.59
C ALA A 42 4.59 -29.29 14.07
N SER A 43 5.85 -29.04 14.46
CA SER A 43 6.61 -27.89 14.01
C SER A 43 6.94 -27.98 12.52
N ILE A 44 6.71 -26.92 11.77
CA ILE A 44 7.05 -26.86 10.35
C ILE A 44 8.57 -26.78 10.21
N ARG A 45 9.17 -27.71 9.44
CA ARG A 45 10.60 -27.76 9.19
C ARG A 45 11.00 -26.61 8.27
N TRP A 46 12.24 -26.10 8.34
CA TRP A 46 12.68 -24.96 7.56
C TRP A 46 12.54 -25.16 6.04
N TYR A 47 12.77 -26.39 5.53
CA TYR A 47 12.64 -26.75 4.12
C TYR A 47 11.17 -26.94 3.69
N ASP A 48 10.22 -27.14 4.63
CA ASP A 48 8.80 -27.13 4.38
C ASP A 48 8.19 -25.73 4.39
N ASN A 49 9.00 -24.72 4.64
CA ASN A 49 8.61 -23.30 4.64
C ASN A 49 9.19 -22.53 3.43
N ILE A 50 9.70 -23.24 2.41
CA ILE A 50 10.14 -22.61 1.17
C ILE A 50 8.90 -22.17 0.39
N PRO A 51 8.74 -20.85 0.09
CA PRO A 51 7.53 -20.33 -0.49
C PRO A 51 7.17 -21.01 -1.81
N LEU A 52 5.89 -21.26 -2.05
CA LEU A 52 5.30 -21.95 -3.19
C LEU A 52 5.80 -23.39 -3.37
N ILE A 53 7.12 -23.60 -3.37
CA ILE A 53 7.77 -24.88 -3.67
C ILE A 53 7.31 -25.95 -2.67
N SER A 54 7.34 -25.66 -1.37
CA SER A 54 6.94 -26.62 -0.34
C SER A 54 5.47 -27.01 -0.46
N TRP A 55 4.60 -26.03 -0.78
CA TRP A 55 3.18 -26.30 -0.96
C TRP A 55 2.93 -27.24 -2.15
N VAL A 56 3.61 -27.03 -3.28
CA VAL A 56 3.52 -27.88 -4.46
C VAL A 56 4.06 -29.29 -4.18
N LEU A 57 5.27 -29.39 -3.59
CA LEU A 57 5.90 -30.68 -3.26
C LEU A 57 5.10 -31.50 -2.26
N LEU A 58 4.48 -30.84 -1.28
CA LEU A 58 3.59 -31.48 -0.31
C LEU A 58 2.17 -31.68 -0.82
N ARG A 59 1.88 -31.31 -2.08
CA ARG A 59 0.56 -31.36 -2.70
C ARG A 59 -0.52 -30.68 -1.85
N GLY A 60 -0.16 -29.54 -1.24
CA GLY A 60 -1.06 -28.77 -0.37
C GLY A 60 -1.46 -29.49 0.92
N ARG A 61 -0.64 -30.38 1.46
CA ARG A 61 -0.96 -31.16 2.67
C ARG A 61 0.16 -31.12 3.68
N CYS A 62 -0.19 -31.18 4.97
CA CYS A 62 0.79 -31.31 6.04
C CYS A 62 1.64 -32.57 5.84
N ARG A 63 2.96 -32.50 6.10
CA ARG A 63 3.86 -33.65 5.97
C ARG A 63 3.48 -34.80 6.91
N ASP A 64 3.10 -34.46 8.15
CA ASP A 64 2.87 -35.45 9.22
C ASP A 64 1.44 -35.97 9.21
N CYS A 65 0.42 -35.10 9.34
CA CYS A 65 -0.99 -35.51 9.47
C CYS A 65 -1.80 -35.52 8.16
N LYS A 66 -1.19 -35.11 7.02
CA LYS A 66 -1.82 -35.02 5.70
C LYS A 66 -3.04 -34.09 5.61
N GLU A 67 -3.29 -33.28 6.64
CA GLU A 67 -4.35 -32.27 6.62
C GLU A 67 -4.12 -31.25 5.49
N PRO A 68 -5.17 -30.81 4.75
CA PRO A 68 -5.03 -29.85 3.66
C PRO A 68 -4.59 -28.48 4.16
N ILE A 69 -3.61 -27.88 3.46
CA ILE A 69 -3.13 -26.53 3.68
C ILE A 69 -3.91 -25.59 2.74
N SER A 70 -4.50 -24.53 3.30
CA SER A 70 -5.31 -23.57 2.55
C SER A 70 -4.54 -22.94 1.39
N TRP A 71 -5.20 -22.76 0.26
CA TRP A 71 -4.72 -22.03 -0.93
C TRP A 71 -4.35 -20.57 -0.63
N ARG A 72 -4.83 -20.00 0.46
CA ARG A 72 -4.46 -18.66 0.90
C ARG A 72 -2.95 -18.49 1.03
N TYR A 73 -2.27 -19.52 1.57
CA TYR A 73 -0.81 -19.43 1.81
C TYR A 73 -0.02 -19.19 0.53
N PRO A 74 -0.09 -20.04 -0.49
CA PRO A 74 0.63 -19.81 -1.74
C PRO A 74 0.13 -18.58 -2.51
N LEU A 75 -1.15 -18.20 -2.39
CA LEU A 75 -1.68 -17.00 -3.04
C LEU A 75 -1.07 -15.71 -2.44
N VAL A 76 -0.94 -15.60 -1.13
CA VAL A 76 -0.30 -14.45 -0.48
C VAL A 76 1.18 -14.37 -0.85
N GLU A 77 1.88 -15.50 -0.86
CA GLU A 77 3.29 -15.56 -1.27
C GLU A 77 3.46 -15.09 -2.71
N LEU A 78 2.65 -15.63 -3.63
CA LEU A 78 2.69 -15.25 -5.05
C LEU A 78 2.32 -13.77 -5.24
N ALA A 79 1.25 -13.29 -4.60
CA ALA A 79 0.83 -11.89 -4.69
C ALA A 79 1.93 -10.92 -4.25
N THR A 80 2.62 -11.25 -3.15
CA THR A 80 3.74 -10.43 -2.64
C THR A 80 4.94 -10.50 -3.57
N GLY A 81 5.26 -11.68 -4.12
CA GLY A 81 6.32 -11.86 -5.12
C GLY A 81 6.08 -11.04 -6.39
N VAL A 82 4.87 -11.15 -6.94
CA VAL A 82 4.44 -10.38 -8.12
C VAL A 82 4.46 -8.89 -7.83
N TRP A 83 4.01 -8.48 -6.65
CA TRP A 83 4.02 -7.07 -6.25
C TRP A 83 5.44 -6.48 -6.23
N PHE A 84 6.39 -7.16 -5.60
CA PHE A 84 7.78 -6.70 -5.54
C PHE A 84 8.38 -6.56 -6.95
N ALA A 85 8.14 -7.54 -7.81
CA ALA A 85 8.60 -7.48 -9.21
C ALA A 85 7.91 -6.33 -9.98
N ALA A 86 6.59 -6.13 -9.80
CA ALA A 86 5.84 -5.06 -10.46
C ALA A 86 6.33 -3.67 -10.05
N VAL A 87 6.60 -3.44 -8.75
CA VAL A 87 7.15 -2.18 -8.27
C VAL A 87 8.51 -1.88 -8.89
N ILE A 88 9.42 -2.86 -8.90
CA ILE A 88 10.73 -2.68 -9.50
C ILE A 88 10.60 -2.40 -11.00
N PHE A 89 9.73 -3.12 -11.70
CA PHE A 89 9.47 -2.86 -13.12
C PHE A 89 8.96 -1.43 -13.35
N GLU A 90 7.94 -0.99 -12.60
CA GLU A 90 7.32 0.33 -12.77
C GLU A 90 8.28 1.48 -12.47
N VAL A 91 9.01 1.41 -11.37
CA VAL A 91 9.94 2.48 -10.98
C VAL A 91 11.12 2.58 -11.93
N TRP A 92 11.68 1.42 -12.35
CA TRP A 92 12.88 1.40 -13.19
C TRP A 92 12.58 1.53 -14.69
N ALA A 93 11.44 1.04 -15.17
CA ALA A 93 11.03 1.20 -16.56
C ALA A 93 10.66 2.64 -16.93
N ARG A 94 10.25 3.45 -15.95
CA ARG A 94 9.88 4.85 -16.14
C ARG A 94 11.03 5.83 -15.88
N SER A 95 12.18 5.34 -15.46
CA SER A 95 13.32 6.21 -15.24
C SER A 95 13.82 6.80 -16.57
N PRO A 96 14.18 8.09 -16.59
CA PRO A 96 14.72 8.72 -17.81
C PRO A 96 16.02 8.03 -18.24
N ASN A 97 16.16 7.78 -19.54
CA ASN A 97 17.33 7.13 -20.12
C ASN A 97 18.55 8.08 -20.26
N GLU A 98 18.51 9.25 -19.67
CA GLU A 98 19.62 10.20 -19.73
C GLU A 98 20.74 9.78 -18.78
N MET A 99 21.86 9.36 -19.36
CA MET A 99 23.04 8.84 -18.66
C MET A 99 23.59 9.81 -17.61
N SER A 100 23.50 11.12 -17.83
CA SER A 100 23.95 12.16 -16.89
C SER A 100 23.13 12.21 -15.61
N ILE A 101 21.81 11.98 -15.71
CA ILE A 101 20.89 11.97 -14.57
C ILE A 101 21.05 10.68 -13.77
N GLN A 102 21.25 9.55 -14.44
CA GLN A 102 21.40 8.23 -13.81
C GLN A 102 22.68 8.06 -12.99
N LEU A 103 23.69 8.93 -13.18
CA LEU A 103 24.95 8.89 -12.44
C LEU A 103 24.92 9.70 -11.13
N SER A 104 23.87 10.51 -10.90
CA SER A 104 23.76 11.29 -9.65
C SER A 104 23.38 10.40 -8.46
N GLY A 105 24.03 10.61 -7.32
CA GLY A 105 23.70 9.90 -6.08
C GLY A 105 22.27 10.17 -5.61
N GLU A 106 21.74 11.36 -5.87
CA GLU A 106 20.38 11.78 -5.57
C GLU A 106 19.34 10.96 -6.35
N TRP A 107 19.60 10.71 -7.64
CA TRP A 107 18.74 9.88 -8.48
C TRP A 107 18.58 8.46 -7.89
N TRP A 108 19.70 7.84 -7.50
CA TRP A 108 19.69 6.52 -6.87
C TRP A 108 18.93 6.52 -5.56
N ALA A 109 19.16 7.51 -4.71
CA ALA A 109 18.49 7.62 -3.41
C ALA A 109 16.96 7.72 -3.59
N VAL A 110 16.49 8.58 -4.49
CA VAL A 110 15.06 8.75 -4.77
C VAL A 110 14.42 7.47 -5.30
N HIS A 111 15.07 6.79 -6.26
CA HIS A 111 14.53 5.55 -6.84
C HIS A 111 14.49 4.40 -5.84
N ILE A 112 15.53 4.26 -5.01
CA ILE A 112 15.57 3.25 -3.96
C ILE A 112 14.49 3.52 -2.91
N LEU A 113 14.37 4.76 -2.41
CA LEU A 113 13.39 5.12 -1.40
C LEU A 113 11.96 4.99 -1.91
N THR A 114 11.70 5.38 -3.17
CA THR A 114 10.39 5.20 -3.80
C THR A 114 10.04 3.72 -3.95
N SER A 115 10.97 2.91 -4.46
CA SER A 115 10.77 1.47 -4.59
C SER A 115 10.52 0.82 -3.24
N LEU A 116 11.31 1.18 -2.22
CA LEU A 116 11.15 0.67 -0.86
C LEU A 116 9.78 1.05 -0.28
N GLY A 117 9.36 2.30 -0.46
CA GLY A 117 8.04 2.77 -0.02
C GLY A 117 6.89 1.98 -0.66
N LEU A 118 6.92 1.79 -1.98
CA LEU A 118 5.89 1.03 -2.68
C LEU A 118 5.90 -0.46 -2.34
N VAL A 119 7.08 -1.05 -2.15
CA VAL A 119 7.23 -2.45 -1.70
C VAL A 119 6.60 -2.64 -0.32
N ILE A 120 6.93 -1.77 0.65
CA ILE A 120 6.37 -1.81 2.00
C ILE A 120 4.85 -1.56 1.97
N LEU A 121 4.40 -0.55 1.23
CA LEU A 121 2.97 -0.26 1.10
C LEU A 121 2.20 -1.48 0.61
N GLY A 122 2.64 -2.12 -0.48
CA GLY A 122 1.96 -3.28 -1.01
C GLY A 122 1.99 -4.49 -0.07
N PHE A 123 3.12 -4.71 0.63
CA PHE A 123 3.19 -5.73 1.69
C PHE A 123 2.12 -5.49 2.77
N LEU A 124 1.98 -4.24 3.25
CA LEU A 124 0.97 -3.88 4.24
C LEU A 124 -0.45 -4.04 3.69
N LEU A 125 -0.71 -3.55 2.45
CA LEU A 125 -2.03 -3.62 1.83
C LEU A 125 -2.46 -5.07 1.55
N ILE A 126 -1.58 -5.93 1.04
CA ILE A 126 -1.88 -7.36 0.81
C ILE A 126 -2.21 -8.04 2.15
N GLY A 127 -1.44 -7.76 3.20
CA GLY A 127 -1.71 -8.29 4.54
C GLY A 127 -3.04 -7.82 5.10
N LEU A 128 -3.29 -6.52 5.09
CA LEU A 128 -4.52 -5.91 5.60
C LEU A 128 -5.75 -6.38 4.81
N MET A 129 -5.63 -6.51 3.48
CA MET A 129 -6.70 -7.03 2.63
C MET A 129 -7.16 -8.42 3.08
N VAL A 130 -6.21 -9.32 3.33
CA VAL A 130 -6.53 -10.69 3.75
C VAL A 130 -7.02 -10.74 5.20
N MET A 131 -6.45 -9.92 6.10
CA MET A 131 -6.91 -9.84 7.50
C MET A 131 -8.35 -9.32 7.58
N ASP A 132 -8.64 -8.21 6.88
CA ASP A 132 -9.97 -7.62 6.85
C ASP A 132 -11.00 -8.58 6.24
N TRP A 133 -10.64 -9.27 5.15
CA TRP A 133 -11.54 -10.26 4.54
C TRP A 133 -11.90 -11.42 5.47
N GLN A 134 -11.00 -11.83 6.36
CA GLN A 134 -11.20 -12.98 7.25
C GLN A 134 -11.79 -12.61 8.60
N THR A 135 -11.38 -11.49 9.17
CA THR A 135 -11.67 -11.13 10.56
C THR A 135 -12.41 -9.80 10.70
N MET A 136 -12.49 -9.00 9.62
CA MET A 136 -12.96 -7.60 9.64
C MET A 136 -12.21 -6.74 10.68
N ILE A 137 -10.94 -7.10 10.94
CA ILE A 137 -10.06 -6.39 11.87
C ILE A 137 -8.84 -5.90 11.10
N LEU A 138 -8.55 -4.62 11.23
CA LEU A 138 -7.36 -3.97 10.72
C LEU A 138 -6.42 -3.67 11.89
N PRO A 139 -5.35 -4.46 12.09
CA PRO A 139 -4.43 -4.28 13.23
C PRO A 139 -3.74 -2.92 13.20
N ASP A 140 -3.71 -2.25 14.36
CA ASP A 140 -3.08 -0.94 14.51
C ASP A 140 -1.57 -0.99 14.25
N SER A 141 -0.92 -2.11 14.50
CA SER A 141 0.50 -2.31 14.18
C SER A 141 0.81 -2.14 12.69
N PHE A 142 -0.11 -2.54 11.80
CA PHE A 142 0.04 -2.35 10.35
C PHE A 142 -0.42 -0.96 9.91
N THR A 143 -1.56 -0.48 10.40
CA THR A 143 -2.12 0.81 9.96
C THR A 143 -1.34 2.00 10.53
N LEU A 144 -1.19 2.10 11.86
CA LEU A 144 -0.44 3.19 12.49
C LEU A 144 1.07 3.05 12.26
N GLY A 145 1.59 1.81 12.35
CA GLY A 145 2.98 1.53 11.99
C GLY A 145 3.29 1.89 10.54
N GLY A 146 2.35 1.61 9.62
CA GLY A 146 2.45 2.01 8.22
C GLY A 146 2.47 3.53 8.03
N ILE A 147 1.61 4.29 8.74
CA ILE A 147 1.65 5.76 8.71
C ILE A 147 3.03 6.27 9.14
N ALA A 148 3.55 5.75 10.26
CA ALA A 148 4.86 6.16 10.78
C ALA A 148 6.00 5.86 9.78
N ILE A 149 5.99 4.67 9.17
CA ILE A 149 6.97 4.28 8.15
C ILE A 149 6.85 5.17 6.91
N GLY A 150 5.63 5.42 6.42
CA GLY A 150 5.40 6.28 5.25
C GLY A 150 5.92 7.70 5.46
N LEU A 151 5.61 8.31 6.60
CA LEU A 151 6.11 9.64 6.96
C LEU A 151 7.63 9.63 7.14
N PHE A 152 8.21 8.61 7.78
CA PHE A 152 9.66 8.48 7.92
C PHE A 152 10.37 8.42 6.57
N LEU A 153 9.86 7.64 5.61
CA LEU A 153 10.43 7.56 4.26
C LEU A 153 10.36 8.89 3.52
N VAL A 154 9.27 9.64 3.67
CA VAL A 154 9.15 10.98 3.09
C VAL A 154 10.15 11.95 3.72
N CYS A 155 10.31 11.93 5.05
CA CYS A 155 11.34 12.73 5.73
C CYS A 155 12.75 12.39 5.23
N THR A 156 13.04 11.09 5.07
CA THR A 156 14.32 10.63 4.52
C THR A 156 14.51 11.12 3.09
N GLN A 157 13.48 11.00 2.25
CA GLN A 157 13.51 11.48 0.86
C GLN A 157 13.74 13.00 0.80
N ALA A 158 13.11 13.77 1.68
CA ALA A 158 13.31 15.23 1.76
C ALA A 158 14.75 15.61 2.12
N LEU A 159 15.45 14.82 2.95
CA LEU A 159 16.86 15.04 3.27
C LEU A 159 17.79 14.87 2.06
N PHE A 160 17.47 13.93 1.16
CA PHE A 160 18.26 13.68 -0.06
C PHE A 160 17.92 14.65 -1.20
N LEU A 161 16.70 15.19 -1.19
CA LEU A 161 16.26 16.22 -2.13
C LEU A 161 16.55 17.63 -1.60
N GLY A 162 17.66 17.81 -0.85
CA GLY A 162 18.06 19.09 -0.28
C GLY A 162 17.87 20.27 -1.24
N PRO A 163 17.85 21.51 -0.76
CA PRO A 163 17.65 22.68 -1.61
C PRO A 163 18.75 22.71 -2.68
N ASN A 164 18.41 22.32 -3.91
CA ASN A 164 19.26 22.58 -5.05
C ASN A 164 19.28 24.10 -5.24
N GLU A 165 20.30 24.77 -4.70
CA GLU A 165 20.53 26.20 -4.85
C GLU A 165 20.62 26.63 -6.32
N ASP A 166 20.88 25.69 -7.23
CA ASP A 166 21.06 25.91 -8.66
C ASP A 166 19.75 26.02 -9.47
N GLN A 167 18.58 25.82 -8.88
CA GLN A 167 17.30 25.89 -9.59
C GLN A 167 16.54 27.21 -9.43
N ILE A 168 17.17 28.26 -8.93
CA ILE A 168 16.65 29.61 -9.09
C ILE A 168 17.07 30.10 -10.48
N VAL A 169 16.38 29.65 -11.50
CA VAL A 169 16.55 30.20 -12.84
C VAL A 169 15.87 31.58 -12.87
N LEU A 170 16.68 32.61 -12.70
CA LEU A 170 16.27 34.00 -13.01
C LEU A 170 16.12 34.13 -14.53
N SER A 171 15.01 33.68 -15.10
CA SER A 171 14.67 34.00 -16.47
C SER A 171 13.91 35.32 -16.49
N ASN A 172 14.54 36.34 -17.06
CA ASN A 172 14.05 37.67 -17.50
C ASN A 172 12.60 38.04 -17.12
N HIS A 173 12.35 38.35 -15.83
CA HIS A 173 11.12 38.86 -15.24
C HIS A 173 10.15 37.89 -14.55
N HIS A 174 10.35 36.58 -14.59
CA HIS A 174 9.55 35.65 -13.80
C HIS A 174 10.46 34.69 -13.02
N ILE A 175 10.34 34.69 -11.69
CA ILE A 175 10.95 33.67 -10.83
C ILE A 175 10.07 32.42 -10.96
N GLN A 176 10.48 31.45 -11.76
CA GLN A 176 9.85 30.13 -11.76
C GLN A 176 10.56 29.25 -10.76
N LEU A 177 9.93 29.05 -9.61
CA LEU A 177 10.36 28.08 -8.62
C LEU A 177 9.81 26.71 -9.02
N THR A 178 10.61 25.91 -9.70
CA THR A 178 10.26 24.52 -10.04
C THR A 178 10.59 23.63 -8.84
N SER A 179 9.55 23.16 -8.16
CA SER A 179 9.70 22.09 -7.17
C SER A 179 10.00 20.74 -7.88
N PRO A 180 10.92 19.90 -7.34
CA PRO A 180 11.25 18.58 -7.95
C PRO A 180 10.08 17.59 -8.03
N GLY A 181 8.90 17.97 -7.56
CA GLY A 181 7.69 17.15 -7.54
C GLY A 181 6.77 17.26 -8.75
N GLY A 182 7.16 17.93 -9.84
CA GLY A 182 6.38 17.95 -11.10
C GLY A 182 5.00 18.62 -11.04
N VAL A 183 4.62 19.24 -9.93
CA VAL A 183 3.46 20.10 -9.81
C VAL A 183 3.97 21.54 -9.79
N THR A 184 3.71 22.29 -10.84
CA THR A 184 3.88 23.76 -10.84
C THR A 184 2.91 24.35 -9.84
N ASP A 185 3.33 24.46 -8.59
CA ASP A 185 2.57 25.13 -7.56
C ASP A 185 2.82 26.63 -7.72
N HIS A 186 1.81 27.35 -8.21
CA HIS A 186 1.86 28.80 -8.31
C HIS A 186 1.78 29.42 -6.92
N GLY A 187 2.95 29.73 -6.36
CA GLY A 187 3.03 30.90 -5.51
C GLY A 187 2.76 30.79 -4.03
N ASN A 188 3.54 30.00 -3.30
CA ASN A 188 3.78 30.33 -1.89
C ASN A 188 5.29 30.35 -1.62
N LEU A 189 5.86 31.54 -1.50
CA LEU A 189 7.29 31.79 -1.19
C LEU A 189 7.77 31.10 0.11
N PHE A 190 6.85 30.61 0.95
CA PHE A 190 7.16 30.01 2.24
C PHE A 190 7.36 28.48 2.22
N PHE A 191 7.04 27.78 1.11
CA PHE A 191 7.09 26.31 1.05
C PHE A 191 7.73 25.79 -0.24
N THR A 192 8.85 26.34 -0.66
CA THR A 192 9.54 25.94 -1.90
C THR A 192 10.64 24.90 -1.69
N GLY A 193 10.92 24.52 -0.44
CA GLY A 193 11.98 23.58 -0.07
C GLY A 193 11.47 22.14 0.19
N PRO A 194 12.36 21.25 0.64
CA PRO A 194 12.03 19.86 1.03
C PRO A 194 10.96 19.79 2.12
N GLU A 195 10.76 20.87 2.86
CA GLU A 195 9.69 21.00 3.87
C GLU A 195 8.30 20.89 3.26
N SER A 196 8.09 21.34 2.02
CA SER A 196 6.81 21.25 1.33
C SER A 196 6.37 19.79 1.14
N LEU A 197 7.30 18.86 0.92
CA LEU A 197 7.02 17.44 0.83
C LEU A 197 6.53 16.88 2.15
N ILE A 198 7.16 17.27 3.27
CA ILE A 198 6.81 16.77 4.61
C ILE A 198 5.44 17.32 5.01
N PHE A 199 5.24 18.63 4.93
CA PHE A 199 3.97 19.27 5.28
C PHE A 199 2.84 18.83 4.36
N GLY A 200 3.12 18.68 3.07
CA GLY A 200 2.16 18.14 2.10
C GLY A 200 1.72 16.71 2.42
N ARG A 201 2.65 15.86 2.90
CA ARG A 201 2.30 14.50 3.35
C ARG A 201 1.51 14.47 4.64
N ILE A 202 1.90 15.27 5.63
CA ILE A 202 1.15 15.39 6.88
C ILE A 202 -0.27 15.91 6.58
N GLY A 203 -0.37 16.95 5.72
CA GLY A 203 -1.65 17.46 5.26
C GLY A 203 -2.50 16.41 4.53
N ALA A 204 -1.87 15.56 3.70
CA ALA A 204 -2.53 14.46 3.03
C ALA A 204 -3.08 13.40 4.00
N VAL A 205 -2.30 13.02 5.01
CA VAL A 205 -2.71 12.08 6.07
C VAL A 205 -3.89 12.63 6.85
N CYS A 206 -3.78 13.88 7.32
CA CYS A 206 -4.85 14.55 8.06
C CYS A 206 -6.10 14.73 7.18
N GLY A 207 -5.95 15.20 5.95
CA GLY A 207 -7.04 15.41 5.01
C GLY A 207 -7.77 14.12 4.65
N ALA A 208 -7.05 13.02 4.40
CA ALA A 208 -7.64 11.72 4.13
C ALA A 208 -8.41 11.16 5.35
N ALA A 209 -7.82 11.31 6.54
CA ALA A 209 -8.49 10.91 7.78
C ALA A 209 -9.75 11.74 8.04
N LEU A 210 -9.66 13.07 7.92
CA LEU A 210 -10.77 13.98 8.12
C LEU A 210 -11.90 13.73 7.12
N LEU A 211 -11.59 13.45 5.85
CA LEU A 211 -12.57 13.13 4.82
C LEU A 211 -13.43 11.92 5.24
N LEU A 212 -12.81 10.80 5.62
CA LEU A 212 -13.55 9.62 6.03
C LEU A 212 -14.27 9.81 7.37
N LEU A 213 -13.70 10.56 8.31
CA LEU A 213 -14.38 10.93 9.55
C LEU A 213 -15.62 11.79 9.27
N LEU A 214 -15.55 12.72 8.33
CA LEU A 214 -16.67 13.55 7.89
C LEU A 214 -17.78 12.69 7.25
N ILE A 215 -17.40 11.79 6.33
CA ILE A 215 -18.36 10.86 5.70
C ILE A 215 -19.03 9.99 6.78
N ARG A 216 -18.26 9.45 7.72
CA ARG A 216 -18.77 8.66 8.83
C ARG A 216 -19.74 9.47 9.71
N TRP A 217 -19.38 10.73 10.02
CA TRP A 217 -20.20 11.62 10.84
C TRP A 217 -21.55 11.94 10.15
N ILE A 218 -21.50 12.31 8.85
CA ILE A 218 -22.70 12.57 8.05
C ILE A 218 -23.59 11.33 8.00
N TYR A 219 -23.00 10.15 7.72
CA TYR A 219 -23.78 8.90 7.67
C TYR A 219 -24.45 8.59 9.02
N ARG A 220 -23.73 8.78 10.13
CA ARG A 220 -24.26 8.58 11.47
C ARG A 220 -25.37 9.58 11.81
N ALA A 221 -25.24 10.83 11.39
CA ALA A 221 -26.27 11.86 11.59
C ALA A 221 -27.56 11.55 10.83
N VAL A 222 -27.45 11.02 9.58
CA VAL A 222 -28.61 10.72 8.73
C VAL A 222 -29.26 9.37 9.05
N ARG A 223 -28.44 8.34 9.29
CA ARG A 223 -28.92 6.95 9.44
C ARG A 223 -28.96 6.45 10.87
N HIS A 224 -28.44 7.20 11.85
CA HIS A 224 -28.33 6.81 13.27
C HIS A 224 -27.63 5.45 13.48
N ARG A 225 -26.75 5.05 12.56
CA ARG A 225 -25.97 3.81 12.61
C ARG A 225 -24.53 4.07 12.17
N ASP A 226 -23.58 3.34 12.73
CA ASP A 226 -22.18 3.39 12.27
C ASP A 226 -22.07 2.66 10.94
N GLY A 227 -21.77 3.40 9.85
CA GLY A 227 -21.64 2.86 8.50
C GLY A 227 -20.24 2.38 8.15
N MET A 228 -19.20 2.86 8.86
CA MET A 228 -17.78 2.59 8.52
C MET A 228 -16.95 2.44 9.80
N GLY A 229 -15.97 1.53 9.78
CA GLY A 229 -15.04 1.31 10.88
C GLY A 229 -13.97 2.41 10.99
N LEU A 230 -13.44 2.63 12.21
CA LEU A 230 -12.27 3.50 12.39
C LEU A 230 -11.01 2.90 11.74
N GLY A 231 -10.98 1.60 11.51
CA GLY A 231 -9.92 0.91 10.79
C GLY A 231 -9.74 1.44 9.37
N ASP A 232 -10.84 1.68 8.64
CA ASP A 232 -10.82 2.19 7.27
C ASP A 232 -10.25 3.61 7.20
N VAL A 233 -10.51 4.44 8.23
CA VAL A 233 -9.94 5.79 8.36
C VAL A 233 -8.42 5.72 8.49
N LYS A 234 -7.92 4.85 9.38
CA LYS A 234 -6.49 4.63 9.57
C LYS A 234 -5.83 4.06 8.30
N LEU A 235 -6.52 3.15 7.61
CA LEU A 235 -6.06 2.56 6.36
C LEU A 235 -5.91 3.61 5.24
N LEU A 236 -6.91 4.48 5.03
CA LEU A 236 -6.81 5.54 4.03
C LEU A 236 -5.73 6.56 4.39
N ALA A 237 -5.61 6.91 5.68
CA ALA A 237 -4.53 7.77 6.17
C ALA A 237 -3.13 7.15 5.92
N MET A 238 -2.99 5.82 6.09
CA MET A 238 -1.77 5.10 5.75
C MET A 238 -1.47 5.18 4.25
N ILE A 239 -2.45 4.93 3.38
CA ILE A 239 -2.27 5.06 1.93
C ILE A 239 -1.82 6.50 1.58
N ALA A 240 -2.43 7.51 2.20
CA ALA A 240 -2.07 8.92 2.00
C ALA A 240 -0.64 9.24 2.48
N ALA A 241 -0.15 8.58 3.55
CA ALA A 241 1.22 8.74 4.02
C ALA A 241 2.27 8.30 3.00
N PHE A 242 1.98 7.25 2.23
CA PHE A 242 2.89 6.76 1.18
C PHE A 242 2.69 7.48 -0.17
N LEU A 243 1.45 7.67 -0.60
CA LEU A 243 1.13 8.10 -1.96
C LEU A 243 0.78 9.60 -2.07
N GLY A 244 0.36 10.22 -0.98
CA GLY A 244 -0.20 11.57 -0.97
C GLY A 244 -1.71 11.59 -1.10
N PHE A 245 -2.29 12.81 -1.10
CA PHE A 245 -3.74 13.01 -1.00
C PHE A 245 -4.50 12.50 -2.23
N TRP A 246 -4.13 12.92 -3.44
CA TRP A 246 -4.87 12.58 -4.65
C TRP A 246 -4.89 11.09 -4.99
N PRO A 247 -3.76 10.35 -4.94
CA PRO A 247 -3.81 8.90 -5.11
C PRO A 247 -4.58 8.19 -3.99
N ALA A 248 -4.61 8.72 -2.77
CA ALA A 248 -5.46 8.17 -1.70
C ALA A 248 -6.95 8.34 -2.00
N ILE A 249 -7.37 9.49 -2.56
CA ILE A 249 -8.75 9.69 -3.05
C ILE A 249 -9.06 8.73 -4.18
N LEU A 250 -8.12 8.53 -5.11
CA LEU A 250 -8.28 7.58 -6.20
C LEU A 250 -8.42 6.14 -5.68
N SER A 251 -7.67 5.77 -4.63
CA SER A 251 -7.81 4.47 -3.96
C SER A 251 -9.19 4.30 -3.32
N LEU A 252 -9.73 5.34 -2.71
CA LEU A 252 -11.08 5.36 -2.16
C LEU A 252 -12.12 5.17 -3.27
N PHE A 253 -11.97 5.85 -4.39
CA PHE A 253 -12.86 5.71 -5.55
C PHE A 253 -12.88 4.28 -6.09
N PHE A 254 -11.72 3.69 -6.38
CA PHE A 254 -11.66 2.31 -6.87
C PHE A 254 -12.13 1.30 -5.83
N GLY A 255 -11.81 1.51 -4.56
CA GLY A 255 -12.28 0.66 -3.46
C GLY A 255 -13.79 0.68 -3.33
N THR A 256 -14.43 1.86 -3.38
CA THR A 256 -15.88 1.98 -3.31
C THR A 256 -16.56 1.39 -4.54
N LEU A 257 -16.00 1.59 -5.74
CA LEU A 257 -16.52 1.01 -6.97
C LEU A 257 -16.46 -0.53 -6.91
N ALA A 258 -15.33 -1.10 -6.51
CA ALA A 258 -15.17 -2.55 -6.38
C ALA A 258 -16.13 -3.14 -5.32
N ALA A 259 -16.29 -2.47 -4.18
CA ALA A 259 -17.23 -2.88 -3.13
C ALA A 259 -18.69 -2.81 -3.63
N ALA A 260 -19.05 -1.76 -4.39
CA ALA A 260 -20.40 -1.62 -4.97
C ALA A 260 -20.70 -2.71 -6.00
N VAL A 261 -19.76 -3.00 -6.91
CA VAL A 261 -19.91 -4.09 -7.89
C VAL A 261 -20.05 -5.44 -7.20
N TYR A 262 -19.18 -5.72 -6.21
CA TYR A 262 -19.26 -6.95 -5.44
C TYR A 262 -20.60 -7.10 -4.70
N GLY A 263 -21.05 -6.03 -4.03
CA GLY A 263 -22.34 -5.99 -3.33
C GLY A 263 -23.52 -6.20 -4.29
N ALA A 264 -23.51 -5.58 -5.48
CA ALA A 264 -24.53 -5.77 -6.51
C ALA A 264 -24.59 -7.23 -7.01
N VAL A 265 -23.42 -7.85 -7.24
CA VAL A 265 -23.36 -9.27 -7.65
C VAL A 265 -23.91 -10.19 -6.56
N LEU A 266 -23.62 -9.93 -5.29
CA LEU A 266 -24.15 -10.74 -4.19
C LEU A 266 -25.68 -10.60 -4.06
N LEU A 267 -26.21 -9.39 -4.22
CA LEU A 267 -27.65 -9.12 -4.23
C LEU A 267 -28.33 -9.85 -5.40
N ALA A 268 -27.78 -9.76 -6.61
CA ALA A 268 -28.30 -10.41 -7.79
C ALA A 268 -28.31 -11.95 -7.67
N ARG A 269 -27.37 -12.51 -6.90
CA ARG A 269 -27.29 -13.96 -6.60
C ARG A 269 -28.17 -14.39 -5.41
N GLY A 270 -28.90 -13.49 -4.78
CA GLY A 270 -29.74 -13.77 -3.60
C GLY A 270 -28.94 -14.20 -2.36
N ARG A 271 -27.61 -13.95 -2.34
CA ARG A 271 -26.71 -14.37 -1.26
C ARG A 271 -26.45 -13.32 -0.21
N ALA A 272 -26.95 -12.11 -0.40
CA ALA A 272 -26.81 -11.02 0.54
C ALA A 272 -28.14 -10.30 0.77
N VAL A 273 -28.37 -9.87 1.99
CA VAL A 273 -29.39 -8.88 2.34
C VAL A 273 -28.73 -7.51 2.26
N ALA A 274 -29.48 -6.47 1.91
CA ALA A 274 -28.97 -5.10 1.76
C ALA A 274 -28.22 -4.53 2.98
N ALA A 275 -28.28 -5.21 4.14
CA ALA A 275 -27.62 -4.84 5.39
C ALA A 275 -26.42 -5.77 5.74
N SER A 276 -25.95 -6.64 4.83
CA SER A 276 -24.82 -7.51 5.13
C SER A 276 -23.53 -6.68 5.28
N ARG A 277 -22.74 -6.99 6.31
CA ARG A 277 -21.44 -6.33 6.54
C ARG A 277 -20.47 -6.75 5.44
N LEU A 278 -19.89 -5.77 4.76
CA LEU A 278 -18.83 -5.97 3.76
C LEU A 278 -17.49 -5.59 4.39
N ALA A 279 -16.46 -6.38 4.09
CA ALA A 279 -15.07 -6.07 4.44
C ALA A 279 -14.57 -4.90 3.56
N PHE A 280 -14.98 -3.67 3.87
CA PHE A 280 -14.68 -2.49 3.05
C PHE A 280 -13.18 -2.21 2.95
N GLY A 281 -12.44 -2.43 4.05
CA GLY A 281 -10.98 -2.29 4.08
C GLY A 281 -10.29 -3.14 3.03
N SER A 282 -10.78 -4.35 2.74
CA SER A 282 -10.22 -5.21 1.68
C SER A 282 -10.33 -4.58 0.29
N PHE A 283 -11.47 -3.96 -0.03
CA PHE A 283 -11.66 -3.26 -1.31
C PHE A 283 -10.82 -1.98 -1.37
N LEU A 284 -10.70 -1.27 -0.25
CA LEU A 284 -9.85 -0.09 -0.15
C LEU A 284 -8.36 -0.46 -0.37
N CYS A 285 -7.91 -1.61 0.12
CA CYS A 285 -6.57 -2.14 -0.17
C CYS A 285 -6.37 -2.40 -1.66
N ILE A 286 -7.35 -3.00 -2.36
CA ILE A 286 -7.30 -3.20 -3.81
C ILE A 286 -7.17 -1.84 -4.52
N GLY A 287 -8.01 -0.87 -4.15
CA GLY A 287 -7.92 0.49 -4.67
C GLY A 287 -6.55 1.12 -4.44
N GLY A 288 -5.96 0.91 -3.26
CA GLY A 288 -4.61 1.36 -2.91
C GLY A 288 -3.52 0.74 -3.76
N LEU A 289 -3.59 -0.57 -4.04
CA LEU A 289 -2.65 -1.26 -4.93
C LEU A 289 -2.74 -0.73 -6.37
N ILE A 290 -3.95 -0.48 -6.87
CA ILE A 290 -4.16 0.12 -8.20
C ILE A 290 -3.62 1.55 -8.23
N ALA A 291 -3.97 2.37 -7.24
CA ALA A 291 -3.54 3.77 -7.18
C ALA A 291 -2.03 3.93 -7.02
N SER A 292 -1.35 2.98 -6.38
CA SER A 292 0.10 3.01 -6.20
C SER A 292 0.89 2.77 -7.48
N LEU A 293 0.38 1.95 -8.40
CA LEU A 293 1.04 1.68 -9.69
C LEU A 293 0.60 2.67 -10.78
N PHE A 294 -0.69 2.99 -10.83
CA PHE A 294 -1.28 3.72 -11.94
C PHE A 294 -1.80 5.11 -11.56
N GLY A 295 -1.79 5.48 -10.28
CA GLY A 295 -2.43 6.69 -9.78
C GLY A 295 -1.97 7.97 -10.45
N ASN A 296 -0.66 8.18 -10.56
CA ASN A 296 -0.11 9.38 -11.18
C ASN A 296 -0.43 9.46 -12.68
N GLN A 297 -0.45 8.31 -13.39
CA GLN A 297 -0.82 8.28 -14.81
C GLN A 297 -2.28 8.66 -15.01
N LEU A 298 -3.18 8.08 -14.20
CA LEU A 298 -4.61 8.36 -14.29
C LEU A 298 -4.92 9.82 -13.95
N ILE A 299 -4.27 10.38 -12.95
CA ILE A 299 -4.42 11.79 -12.57
C ILE A 299 -3.93 12.69 -13.69
N ASN A 300 -2.75 12.42 -14.27
CA ASN A 300 -2.20 13.20 -15.36
C ASN A 300 -3.05 13.11 -16.65
N MET A 301 -3.58 11.93 -16.97
CA MET A 301 -4.54 11.76 -18.08
C MET A 301 -5.81 12.58 -17.85
N TYR A 302 -6.35 12.56 -16.64
CA TYR A 302 -7.54 13.35 -16.30
C TYR A 302 -7.29 14.86 -16.42
N ILE A 303 -6.15 15.35 -15.92
CA ILE A 303 -5.78 16.76 -16.05
C ILE A 303 -5.58 17.16 -17.52
N ALA A 304 -4.99 16.27 -18.33
CA ALA A 304 -4.82 16.51 -19.76
C ALA A 304 -6.14 16.57 -20.54
N LEU A 305 -7.18 15.87 -20.09
CA LEU A 305 -8.53 15.92 -20.68
C LEU A 305 -9.30 17.20 -20.32
N LEU A 306 -8.91 17.88 -19.23
CA LEU A 306 -9.56 19.12 -18.78
C LEU A 306 -8.92 20.39 -19.39
N ARG A 307 -7.77 20.27 -20.06
CA ARG A 307 -7.08 21.34 -20.76
C ARG A 307 -7.43 21.33 -22.24
#